data_ea71404834c0b4cedb24a06fccd06c83
#
_entry.id   ea71404834c0b4cedb24a06fccd06c83
#
_cell.length_a   1.000
_cell.length_b   1.000
_cell.length_c   1.000
_cell.angle_alpha   90.00
_cell.angle_beta   90.00
_cell.angle_gamma   90.00
#
_symmetry.space_group_name_H-M   'P 1'
#
loop_
_entity.id
_entity.type
_entity.pdbx_description
1 polymer ?
#
loop_
_entity_poly.entity_id
_entity_poly.type
_entity_poly.pdbx_seq_one_letter_code
_entity_poly.pdbx_strand_id
1 'polypeptide(L)'
;DSNASRGLGDVYKRQPYWVSYPDMVLLAGGKPKIVKCSEKNEFKITPDELKKAIGKKTKWLIINSPSNPTGSCYTRNEIEELSKILIKNKNVYILSDDIYEHITYDDFKFFTIAQIKALKDRTLTMNGVSKSYSMTGWRIGYGAGPKDIIKAVAKIQSQSTTNPSSISQAAAVEALNAVSYTHLRAHETR
;
A
#
# COMPACT_ATOMS: atom_id res chain seq x y z
N ASP A 1 9.20 -36.27 4.35
CA ASP A 1 8.09 -35.42 3.93
C ASP A 1 8.52 -33.98 3.90
N SER A 2 9.13 -33.59 2.80
CA SER A 2 9.67 -32.25 2.56
C SER A 2 8.69 -31.37 1.78
N ASN A 3 7.43 -31.37 2.12
CA ASN A 3 6.49 -30.35 1.68
C ASN A 3 6.39 -29.24 2.72
N ALA A 4 7.53 -28.64 3.04
CA ALA A 4 7.52 -27.35 3.69
C ALA A 4 6.77 -26.40 2.75
N SER A 5 5.57 -25.99 3.13
CA SER A 5 4.74 -25.03 2.45
C SER A 5 5.62 -23.84 2.02
N ARG A 6 5.82 -23.68 0.72
CA ARG A 6 6.40 -22.47 0.13
C ARG A 6 5.39 -21.33 0.21
N GLY A 7 4.68 -21.24 1.35
CA GLY A 7 3.73 -20.19 1.61
C GLY A 7 4.41 -18.83 1.61
N LEU A 8 3.59 -17.79 1.43
CA LEU A 8 4.00 -16.38 1.34
C LEU A 8 4.81 -15.90 2.57
N GLY A 9 4.95 -16.75 3.61
CA GLY A 9 5.63 -16.41 4.86
C GLY A 9 4.84 -15.40 5.70
N ASP A 10 5.52 -14.78 6.64
CA ASP A 10 4.90 -13.80 7.51
C ASP A 10 4.72 -12.45 6.77
N VAL A 11 3.52 -11.92 6.80
CA VAL A 11 3.18 -10.59 6.27
C VAL A 11 2.79 -9.68 7.41
N TYR A 12 3.58 -8.64 7.64
CA TYR A 12 3.36 -7.70 8.74
C TYR A 12 2.47 -6.54 8.34
N LYS A 13 1.58 -6.18 9.25
CA LYS A 13 0.71 -5.04 9.14
C LYS A 13 0.42 -4.40 10.49
N ARG A 14 0.30 -3.07 10.48
CA ARG A 14 -0.10 -2.29 11.66
C ARG A 14 -1.62 -2.36 11.90
N GLN A 15 -2.05 -2.29 13.15
CA GLN A 15 -3.46 -2.16 13.54
C GLN A 15 -3.69 -0.78 14.17
N PRO A 16 -4.81 -0.08 13.88
CA PRO A 16 -5.91 -0.48 13.02
C PRO A 16 -5.56 -0.55 11.52
N TYR A 17 -6.28 -1.36 10.75
CA TYR A 17 -6.06 -1.58 9.32
C TYR A 17 -7.38 -1.83 8.57
N TRP A 18 -7.34 -1.68 7.25
CA TRP A 18 -8.46 -2.09 6.41
C TRP A 18 -8.68 -3.60 6.50
N VAL A 19 -9.92 -4.00 6.79
CA VAL A 19 -10.29 -5.36 7.21
C VAL A 19 -9.87 -6.47 6.24
N SER A 20 -9.78 -6.19 4.95
CA SER A 20 -9.47 -7.20 3.94
C SER A 20 -8.00 -7.63 3.86
N TYR A 21 -7.07 -6.89 4.45
CA TYR A 21 -5.65 -7.27 4.29
C TYR A 21 -5.29 -8.63 4.91
N PRO A 22 -5.74 -8.99 6.13
CA PRO A 22 -5.44 -10.32 6.67
C PRO A 22 -6.00 -11.44 5.79
N ASP A 23 -7.22 -11.26 5.27
CA ASP A 23 -7.87 -12.26 4.44
C ASP A 23 -7.15 -12.45 3.10
N MET A 24 -6.68 -11.36 2.49
CA MET A 24 -5.84 -11.42 1.28
C MET A 24 -4.54 -12.20 1.52
N VAL A 25 -3.92 -12.02 2.69
CA VAL A 25 -2.70 -12.75 3.06
C VAL A 25 -2.99 -14.23 3.26
N LEU A 26 -4.10 -14.57 3.94
CA LEU A 26 -4.53 -15.96 4.15
C LEU A 26 -4.85 -16.66 2.83
N LEU A 27 -5.59 -16.00 1.93
CA LEU A 27 -5.91 -16.51 0.60
C LEU A 27 -4.66 -16.80 -0.24
N ALA A 28 -3.61 -16.00 -0.05
CA ALA A 28 -2.32 -16.21 -0.68
C ALA A 28 -1.44 -17.28 0.03
N GLY A 29 -1.96 -17.98 1.03
CA GLY A 29 -1.23 -19.00 1.81
C GLY A 29 -0.20 -18.39 2.76
N GLY A 30 -0.28 -17.10 3.03
CA GLY A 30 0.60 -16.39 3.96
C GLY A 30 0.07 -16.41 5.40
N LYS A 31 0.91 -15.97 6.33
CA LYS A 31 0.53 -15.81 7.74
C LYS A 31 0.49 -14.31 8.10
N PRO A 32 -0.70 -13.74 8.32
CA PRO A 32 -0.77 -12.35 8.75
C PRO A 32 -0.21 -12.18 10.16
N LYS A 33 0.67 -11.21 10.31
CA LYS A 33 1.26 -10.78 11.59
C LYS A 33 0.87 -9.35 11.84
N ILE A 34 0.16 -9.13 12.93
CA ILE A 34 -0.42 -7.84 13.26
C ILE A 34 0.45 -7.17 14.32
N VAL A 35 0.88 -5.94 14.03
CA VAL A 35 1.52 -5.06 15.01
C VAL A 35 0.47 -4.10 15.54
N LYS A 36 0.19 -4.17 16.83
CA LYS A 36 -0.72 -3.23 17.50
C LYS A 36 0.00 -1.90 17.68
N CYS A 37 -0.54 -0.86 17.08
CA CYS A 37 -0.04 0.51 17.23
C CYS A 37 -0.96 1.30 18.16
N SER A 38 -0.38 2.05 19.06
CA SER A 38 -1.13 2.82 20.04
C SER A 38 -1.58 4.17 19.50
N GLU A 39 -2.62 4.72 20.08
CA GLU A 39 -3.08 6.08 19.82
C GLU A 39 -1.98 7.13 20.11
N LYS A 40 -1.13 6.88 21.11
CA LYS A 40 0.02 7.74 21.45
C LYS A 40 0.96 7.98 20.27
N ASN A 41 1.04 7.01 19.36
CA ASN A 41 1.84 7.10 18.13
C ASN A 41 0.95 7.35 16.91
N GLU A 42 -0.23 7.95 17.12
CA GLU A 42 -1.20 8.19 16.03
C GLU A 42 -1.49 6.91 15.21
N PHE A 43 -1.52 5.78 15.89
CA PHE A 43 -1.68 4.45 15.25
C PHE A 43 -0.64 4.13 14.16
N LYS A 44 0.52 4.76 14.20
CA LYS A 44 1.65 4.51 13.30
C LYS A 44 2.63 3.52 13.93
N ILE A 45 3.23 2.63 13.12
CA ILE A 45 4.30 1.75 13.60
C ILE A 45 5.58 2.57 13.79
N THR A 46 6.25 2.39 14.90
CA THR A 46 7.54 3.00 15.17
C THR A 46 8.70 2.15 14.62
N PRO A 47 9.89 2.72 14.42
CA PRO A 47 11.07 1.96 14.01
C PRO A 47 11.40 0.79 14.96
N ASP A 48 11.24 0.97 16.26
CA ASP A 48 11.50 -0.08 17.25
C ASP A 48 10.49 -1.22 17.17
N GLU A 49 9.21 -0.90 17.00
CA GLU A 49 8.15 -1.89 16.79
C GLU A 49 8.39 -2.67 15.49
N LEU A 50 8.75 -1.97 14.41
CA LEU A 50 9.08 -2.61 13.14
C LEU A 50 10.29 -3.53 13.26
N LYS A 51 11.35 -3.09 13.94
CA LYS A 51 12.55 -3.89 14.19
C LYS A 51 12.26 -5.15 14.99
N LYS A 52 11.38 -5.07 16.00
CA LYS A 52 10.94 -6.24 16.80
C LYS A 52 10.04 -7.18 16.00
N ALA A 53 9.23 -6.62 15.10
CA ALA A 53 8.29 -7.40 14.29
C ALA A 53 8.99 -8.20 13.18
N ILE A 54 9.97 -7.62 12.49
CA ILE A 54 10.65 -8.29 11.38
C ILE A 54 11.49 -9.47 11.88
N GLY A 55 11.25 -10.64 11.29
CA GLY A 55 12.00 -11.87 11.56
C GLY A 55 12.43 -12.58 10.29
N LYS A 56 13.14 -13.71 10.43
CA LYS A 56 13.65 -14.50 9.29
C LYS A 56 12.58 -14.98 8.31
N LYS A 57 11.35 -15.14 8.78
CA LYS A 57 10.20 -15.60 7.96
C LYS A 57 9.40 -14.45 7.36
N THR A 58 9.71 -13.19 7.69
CA THR A 58 9.03 -12.02 7.15
C THR A 58 9.29 -11.89 5.66
N LYS A 59 8.24 -11.82 4.86
CA LYS A 59 8.30 -11.66 3.40
C LYS A 59 7.79 -10.31 2.94
N TRP A 60 6.73 -9.80 3.58
CA TRP A 60 6.09 -8.54 3.19
C TRP A 60 5.82 -7.66 4.41
N LEU A 61 5.93 -6.37 4.19
CA LEU A 61 5.36 -5.33 5.03
C LEU A 61 4.30 -4.58 4.23
N ILE A 62 3.11 -4.42 4.78
CA ILE A 62 2.04 -3.61 4.19
C ILE A 62 1.98 -2.28 4.93
N ILE A 63 2.16 -1.18 4.20
CA ILE A 63 1.99 0.19 4.67
C ILE A 63 0.85 0.83 3.88
N ASN A 64 -0.10 1.44 4.60
CA ASN A 64 -1.16 2.24 4.00
C ASN A 64 -1.11 3.65 4.63
N SER A 65 -0.81 4.65 3.82
CA SER A 65 -0.70 6.05 4.25
C SER A 65 -1.15 6.96 3.11
N PRO A 66 -2.11 7.85 3.36
CA PRO A 66 -2.98 7.96 4.54
C PRO A 66 -3.74 6.66 4.82
N SER A 67 -4.04 6.39 6.07
CA SER A 67 -4.53 5.09 6.51
C SER A 67 -6.04 4.97 6.58
N ASN A 68 -6.57 3.87 6.14
CA ASN A 68 -7.91 3.43 6.49
C ASN A 68 -7.82 2.41 7.66
N PRO A 69 -8.50 2.64 8.82
CA PRO A 69 -9.58 3.61 9.05
C PRO A 69 -9.14 4.91 9.76
N THR A 70 -7.89 5.07 10.17
CA THR A 70 -7.47 6.11 11.13
C THR A 70 -7.26 7.50 10.53
N GLY A 71 -7.08 7.60 9.21
CA GLY A 71 -6.64 8.83 8.56
C GLY A 71 -5.17 9.20 8.82
N SER A 72 -4.47 8.47 9.68
CA SER A 72 -3.07 8.78 10.05
C SER A 72 -2.14 8.73 8.85
N CYS A 73 -1.28 9.73 8.74
CA CYS A 73 -0.31 9.87 7.68
C CYS A 73 1.12 9.76 8.23
N TYR A 74 1.98 9.05 7.52
CA TYR A 74 3.41 9.09 7.83
C TYR A 74 4.04 10.32 7.21
N THR A 75 4.78 11.08 8.00
CA THR A 75 5.65 12.14 7.51
C THR A 75 6.83 11.55 6.75
N ARG A 76 7.49 12.38 5.94
CA ARG A 76 8.72 12.00 5.25
C ARG A 76 9.78 11.44 6.22
N ASN A 77 10.01 12.13 7.34
CA ASN A 77 11.00 11.72 8.34
C ASN A 77 10.66 10.34 8.94
N GLU A 78 9.40 10.08 9.27
CA GLU A 78 8.96 8.78 9.78
C GLU A 78 9.18 7.65 8.74
N ILE A 79 8.88 7.90 7.47
CA ILE A 79 9.16 6.94 6.39
C ILE A 79 10.67 6.70 6.24
N GLU A 80 11.49 7.74 6.31
CA GLU A 80 12.95 7.62 6.26
C GLU A 80 13.50 6.80 7.44
N GLU A 81 12.99 6.98 8.65
CA GLU A 81 13.37 6.18 9.82
C GLU A 81 12.97 4.69 9.68
N LEU A 82 11.75 4.40 9.25
CA LEU A 82 11.31 3.03 8.95
C LEU A 82 12.19 2.41 7.85
N SER A 83 12.55 3.19 6.84
CA SER A 83 13.37 2.74 5.72
C SER A 83 14.77 2.28 6.16
N LYS A 84 15.36 2.87 7.19
CA LYS A 84 16.65 2.42 7.75
C LYS A 84 16.60 0.97 8.24
N ILE A 85 15.46 0.57 8.80
CA ILE A 85 15.24 -0.81 9.23
C ILE A 85 15.04 -1.74 8.03
N LEU A 86 14.22 -1.30 7.07
CA LEU A 86 13.90 -2.09 5.89
C LEU A 86 15.13 -2.30 4.99
N ILE A 87 15.98 -1.31 4.84
CA ILE A 87 17.23 -1.41 4.05
C ILE A 87 18.12 -2.55 4.58
N LYS A 88 18.18 -2.72 5.90
CA LYS A 88 18.94 -3.79 6.56
C LYS A 88 18.29 -5.18 6.38
N ASN A 89 16.99 -5.24 6.12
CA ASN A 89 16.21 -6.46 5.97
C ASN A 89 15.87 -6.74 4.51
N LYS A 90 16.88 -7.11 3.71
CA LYS A 90 16.79 -7.21 2.24
C LYS A 90 15.73 -8.21 1.72
N ASN A 91 15.32 -9.18 2.52
CA ASN A 91 14.33 -10.20 2.17
C ASN A 91 12.87 -9.74 2.31
N VAL A 92 12.63 -8.54 2.83
CA VAL A 92 11.31 -8.00 3.06
C VAL A 92 10.89 -7.14 1.87
N TYR A 93 9.84 -7.54 1.18
CA TYR A 93 9.14 -6.71 0.19
C TYR A 93 8.18 -5.76 0.88
N ILE A 94 7.82 -4.70 0.20
CA ILE A 94 6.94 -3.66 0.72
C ILE A 94 5.75 -3.50 -0.22
N LEU A 95 4.55 -3.56 0.32
CA LEU A 95 3.33 -3.11 -0.33
C LEU A 95 2.99 -1.72 0.22
N SER A 96 3.14 -0.70 -0.61
CA SER A 96 2.72 0.66 -0.29
C SER A 96 1.35 0.92 -0.89
N ASP A 97 0.34 0.98 -0.05
CA ASP A 97 -1.02 1.30 -0.47
C ASP A 97 -1.24 2.80 -0.32
N ASP A 98 -1.08 3.51 -1.42
CA ASP A 98 -1.07 4.96 -1.52
C ASP A 98 -2.42 5.50 -2.04
N ILE A 99 -3.49 4.71 -1.96
CA ILE A 99 -4.82 5.01 -2.54
C ILE A 99 -5.42 6.35 -2.09
N TYR A 100 -4.95 6.89 -0.97
CA TYR A 100 -5.40 8.16 -0.38
C TYR A 100 -4.37 9.28 -0.53
N GLU A 101 -3.34 9.15 -1.37
CA GLU A 101 -2.21 10.09 -1.47
C GLU A 101 -2.62 11.56 -1.71
N HIS A 102 -3.73 11.78 -2.42
CA HIS A 102 -4.25 13.11 -2.72
C HIS A 102 -5.34 13.59 -1.73
N ILE A 103 -5.69 12.75 -0.74
CA ILE A 103 -6.69 13.11 0.28
C ILE A 103 -5.94 13.40 1.58
N THR A 104 -5.33 14.59 1.59
CA THR A 104 -4.59 15.12 2.72
C THR A 104 -5.13 16.51 3.07
N TYR A 105 -4.99 16.92 4.33
CA TYR A 105 -5.51 18.17 4.88
C TYR A 105 -4.36 18.94 5.53
N ASP A 106 -4.60 20.20 5.87
CA ASP A 106 -3.69 21.06 6.63
C ASP A 106 -2.28 21.17 6.02
N ASP A 107 -2.20 21.32 4.69
CA ASP A 107 -0.95 21.44 3.93
C ASP A 107 0.02 20.23 4.11
N PHE A 108 -0.51 19.10 4.55
CA PHE A 108 0.29 17.88 4.69
C PHE A 108 0.87 17.45 3.34
N LYS A 109 2.19 17.31 3.30
CA LYS A 109 2.91 16.86 2.10
C LYS A 109 3.08 15.35 2.15
N PHE A 110 2.32 14.66 1.32
CA PHE A 110 2.42 13.21 1.16
C PHE A 110 3.82 12.79 0.70
N PHE A 111 4.30 11.69 1.28
CA PHE A 111 5.56 11.07 0.91
C PHE A 111 5.40 9.55 0.92
N THR A 112 5.65 8.89 -0.23
CA THR A 112 5.60 7.43 -0.32
C THR A 112 6.95 6.79 -0.08
N ILE A 113 6.95 5.61 0.53
CA ILE A 113 8.17 4.81 0.74
C ILE A 113 8.82 4.39 -0.60
N ALA A 114 8.07 4.38 -1.69
CA ALA A 114 8.58 4.11 -3.03
C ALA A 114 9.59 5.16 -3.53
N GLN A 115 9.62 6.36 -2.94
CA GLN A 115 10.61 7.40 -3.25
C GLN A 115 11.98 7.09 -2.63
N ILE A 116 12.08 6.15 -1.69
CA ILE A 116 13.35 5.72 -1.11
C ILE A 116 14.10 4.84 -2.11
N LYS A 117 15.10 5.40 -2.78
CA LYS A 117 15.84 4.73 -3.86
C LYS A 117 16.31 3.32 -3.52
N ALA A 118 16.81 3.10 -2.30
CA ALA A 118 17.30 1.80 -1.84
C ALA A 118 16.20 0.73 -1.65
N LEU A 119 14.92 1.11 -1.65
CA LEU A 119 13.78 0.21 -1.48
C LEU A 119 12.98 0.01 -2.77
N LYS A 120 13.27 0.79 -3.83
CA LYS A 120 12.49 0.81 -5.07
C LYS A 120 12.32 -0.58 -5.71
N ASP A 121 13.41 -1.37 -5.74
CA ASP A 121 13.42 -2.68 -6.41
C ASP A 121 12.68 -3.78 -5.63
N ARG A 122 12.04 -3.45 -4.52
CA ARG A 122 11.24 -4.38 -3.70
C ARG A 122 10.00 -3.71 -3.08
N THR A 123 9.59 -2.59 -3.63
CA THR A 123 8.35 -1.90 -3.27
C THR A 123 7.34 -2.04 -4.40
N LEU A 124 6.17 -2.58 -4.08
CA LEU A 124 4.98 -2.55 -4.92
C LEU A 124 4.07 -1.44 -4.41
N THR A 125 3.92 -0.39 -5.20
CA THR A 125 2.97 0.69 -4.92
C THR A 125 1.62 0.36 -5.53
N MET A 126 0.58 0.50 -4.76
CA MET A 126 -0.81 0.36 -5.20
C MET A 126 -1.54 1.69 -5.09
N ASN A 127 -2.33 2.00 -6.10
CA ASN A 127 -3.14 3.21 -6.15
C ASN A 127 -4.38 2.98 -7.02
N GLY A 128 -5.21 4.00 -7.21
CA GLY A 128 -6.39 3.91 -8.04
C GLY A 128 -7.19 5.20 -8.07
N VAL A 129 -8.16 5.25 -8.98
CA VAL A 129 -9.02 6.41 -9.16
C VAL A 129 -10.22 6.46 -8.21
N SER A 130 -10.43 5.39 -7.45
CA SER A 130 -11.63 5.21 -6.63
C SER A 130 -11.84 6.29 -5.58
N LYS A 131 -10.76 6.80 -4.98
CA LYS A 131 -10.82 7.72 -3.84
C LYS A 131 -10.60 9.15 -4.29
N SER A 132 -9.42 9.48 -4.77
CA SER A 132 -9.05 10.83 -5.17
C SER A 132 -9.93 11.42 -6.27
N TYR A 133 -10.50 10.58 -7.12
CA TYR A 133 -11.38 11.02 -8.21
C TYR A 133 -12.85 10.64 -8.00
N SER A 134 -13.21 10.16 -6.80
CA SER A 134 -14.60 9.73 -6.49
C SER A 134 -15.17 8.70 -7.47
N MET A 135 -14.32 7.84 -8.02
CA MET A 135 -14.63 6.89 -9.09
C MET A 135 -14.72 5.44 -8.59
N THR A 136 -15.32 5.21 -7.42
CA THR A 136 -15.43 3.86 -6.84
C THR A 136 -16.16 2.87 -7.72
N GLY A 137 -17.23 3.29 -8.40
CA GLY A 137 -18.04 2.46 -9.30
C GLY A 137 -17.30 2.02 -10.57
N TRP A 138 -16.26 2.74 -10.99
CA TRP A 138 -15.48 2.45 -12.19
C TRP A 138 -14.51 1.28 -12.03
N ARG A 139 -14.23 0.86 -10.84
CA ARG A 139 -13.42 -0.33 -10.51
C ARG A 139 -12.02 -0.33 -11.12
N ILE A 140 -11.30 0.80 -11.06
CA ILE A 140 -9.93 0.94 -11.57
C ILE A 140 -8.97 1.14 -10.40
N GLY A 141 -8.01 0.23 -10.33
CA GLY A 141 -6.78 0.35 -9.55
C GLY A 141 -5.58 0.02 -10.42
N TYR A 142 -4.42 0.47 -10.02
CA TYR A 142 -3.16 0.20 -10.70
C TYR A 142 -2.03 0.01 -9.70
N GLY A 143 -0.97 -0.63 -10.15
CA GLY A 143 0.21 -0.88 -9.34
C GLY A 143 1.48 -0.65 -10.15
N ALA A 144 2.50 -0.17 -9.45
CA ALA A 144 3.85 0.01 -9.99
C ALA A 144 4.88 -0.63 -9.06
N GLY A 145 5.85 -1.33 -9.64
CA GLY A 145 6.85 -2.01 -8.82
C GLY A 145 7.83 -2.83 -9.65
N PRO A 146 8.59 -3.73 -9.00
CA PRO A 146 9.56 -4.58 -9.67
C PRO A 146 8.93 -5.41 -10.78
N LYS A 147 9.61 -5.48 -11.91
CA LYS A 147 9.12 -6.13 -13.14
C LYS A 147 8.59 -7.56 -12.91
N ASP A 148 9.27 -8.34 -12.08
CA ASP A 148 8.88 -9.72 -11.84
C ASP A 148 7.61 -9.83 -11.00
N ILE A 149 7.43 -8.93 -10.04
CA ILE A 149 6.19 -8.83 -9.26
C ILE A 149 5.03 -8.41 -10.18
N ILE A 150 5.22 -7.38 -11.00
CA ILE A 150 4.18 -6.91 -11.92
C ILE A 150 3.81 -8.01 -12.93
N LYS A 151 4.77 -8.75 -13.46
CA LYS A 151 4.50 -9.91 -14.33
C LYS A 151 3.68 -11.00 -13.61
N ALA A 152 4.01 -11.30 -12.35
CA ALA A 152 3.27 -12.27 -11.56
C ALA A 152 1.82 -11.82 -11.29
N VAL A 153 1.64 -10.54 -10.93
CA VAL A 153 0.31 -9.93 -10.78
C VAL A 153 -0.49 -10.02 -12.06
N ALA A 154 0.09 -9.61 -13.20
CA ALA A 154 -0.58 -9.67 -14.51
C ALA A 154 -0.98 -11.11 -14.88
N LYS A 155 -0.12 -12.10 -14.59
CA LYS A 155 -0.42 -13.51 -14.84
C LYS A 155 -1.62 -14.01 -14.03
N ILE A 156 -1.69 -13.65 -12.74
CA ILE A 156 -2.83 -14.05 -11.88
C ILE A 156 -4.09 -13.32 -12.34
N GLN A 157 -3.99 -12.03 -12.61
CA GLN A 157 -5.13 -11.23 -13.03
C GLN A 157 -5.73 -11.70 -14.35
N SER A 158 -4.91 -12.08 -15.32
CA SER A 158 -5.38 -12.60 -16.61
C SER A 158 -6.22 -13.87 -16.48
N GLN A 159 -6.06 -14.63 -15.40
CA GLN A 159 -6.82 -15.86 -15.12
C GLN A 159 -8.01 -15.65 -14.17
N SER A 160 -8.18 -14.45 -13.62
CA SER A 160 -9.29 -14.13 -12.69
C SER A 160 -10.23 -13.08 -13.28
N THR A 161 -9.88 -11.80 -13.22
CA THR A 161 -10.70 -10.69 -13.68
C THR A 161 -10.42 -10.28 -15.13
N THR A 162 -9.41 -10.86 -15.76
CA THR A 162 -8.91 -10.59 -17.11
C THR A 162 -8.42 -9.15 -17.26
N ASN A 163 -9.32 -8.18 -17.46
CA ASN A 163 -9.01 -6.76 -17.59
C ASN A 163 -10.14 -5.91 -17.01
N PRO A 164 -9.83 -4.69 -16.54
CA PRO A 164 -10.87 -3.70 -16.29
C PRO A 164 -11.64 -3.36 -17.60
N SER A 165 -12.88 -2.89 -17.45
CA SER A 165 -13.67 -2.41 -18.59
C SER A 165 -12.90 -1.32 -19.38
N SER A 166 -12.92 -1.39 -20.70
CA SER A 166 -12.27 -0.39 -21.58
C SER A 166 -12.83 1.02 -21.37
N ILE A 167 -14.13 1.14 -21.13
CA ILE A 167 -14.77 2.42 -20.78
C ILE A 167 -14.20 2.97 -19.49
N SER A 168 -14.06 2.12 -18.47
CA SER A 168 -13.47 2.51 -17.19
C SER A 168 -12.01 2.92 -17.34
N GLN A 169 -11.24 2.24 -18.18
CA GLN A 169 -9.85 2.60 -18.47
C GLN A 169 -9.76 3.99 -19.14
N ALA A 170 -10.59 4.26 -20.15
CA ALA A 170 -10.63 5.57 -20.81
C ALA A 170 -10.99 6.68 -19.82
N ALA A 171 -12.02 6.46 -18.98
CA ALA A 171 -12.40 7.42 -17.95
C ALA A 171 -11.28 7.66 -16.92
N ALA A 172 -10.52 6.61 -16.55
CA ALA A 172 -9.40 6.74 -15.64
C ALA A 172 -8.23 7.54 -16.24
N VAL A 173 -7.96 7.36 -17.55
CA VAL A 173 -6.94 8.16 -18.26
C VAL A 173 -7.29 9.64 -18.22
N GLU A 174 -8.54 9.99 -18.52
CA GLU A 174 -9.01 11.37 -18.46
C GLU A 174 -8.93 11.94 -17.03
N ALA A 175 -9.34 11.15 -16.02
CA ALA A 175 -9.24 11.56 -14.62
C ALA A 175 -7.80 11.84 -14.20
N LEU A 176 -6.85 10.99 -14.59
CA LEU A 176 -5.43 11.15 -14.26
C LEU A 176 -4.76 12.31 -15.01
N ASN A 177 -5.25 12.66 -16.21
CA ASN A 177 -4.78 13.79 -16.99
C ASN A 177 -5.44 15.12 -16.59
N ALA A 178 -6.60 15.06 -15.91
CA ALA A 178 -7.29 16.24 -15.45
C ALA A 178 -6.50 16.96 -14.35
N VAL A 179 -6.54 18.29 -14.37
CA VAL A 179 -5.86 19.08 -13.37
C VAL A 179 -6.58 19.00 -12.03
N SER A 180 -5.87 18.56 -11.00
CA SER A 180 -6.43 18.20 -9.68
C SER A 180 -7.17 19.31 -8.91
N TYR A 181 -6.97 20.60 -9.24
CA TYR A 181 -7.64 21.68 -8.52
C TYR A 181 -9.15 21.80 -8.77
N THR A 182 -9.70 21.19 -9.81
CA THR A 182 -11.15 21.08 -9.98
C THR A 182 -11.82 20.25 -8.89
N HIS A 183 -11.13 19.29 -8.30
CA HIS A 183 -11.62 18.50 -7.18
C HIS A 183 -11.67 19.26 -5.86
N LEU A 184 -10.66 20.10 -5.59
CA LEU A 184 -10.59 20.88 -4.35
C LEU A 184 -11.75 21.89 -4.26
N ARG A 185 -12.13 22.56 -5.35
CA ARG A 185 -13.26 23.49 -5.36
C ARG A 185 -14.63 22.85 -5.12
N ALA A 186 -14.82 21.59 -5.47
CA ALA A 186 -16.09 20.91 -5.22
C ALA A 186 -16.31 20.60 -3.72
N HIS A 187 -15.27 20.59 -2.91
CA HIS A 187 -15.34 20.41 -1.46
C HIS A 187 -15.42 21.73 -0.69
N GLU A 188 -15.02 22.86 -1.27
CA GLU A 188 -15.09 24.18 -0.64
C GLU A 188 -16.49 24.83 -0.67
N THR A 189 -17.43 24.25 -1.41
CA THR A 189 -18.79 24.79 -1.59
C THR A 189 -19.87 24.06 -0.78
N ARG A 190 -19.50 23.37 0.31
CA ARG A 190 -20.47 22.76 1.22
C ARG A 190 -20.33 23.25 2.65
#